data_5d9c48448130680116741d53c1c52a7a
#
_entry.id   5d9c48448130680116741d53c1c52a7a
#
_cell.length_a   1.000
_cell.length_b   1.000
_cell.length_c   1.000
_cell.angle_alpha   90.00
_cell.angle_beta   90.00
_cell.angle_gamma   90.00
#
_symmetry.space_group_name_H-M   'P 1'
#
loop_
_entity.id
_entity.type
_entity.pdbx_description
1 polymer ?
#
loop_
_entity_poly.entity_id
_entity_poly.type
_entity_poly.pdbx_seq_one_letter_code
_entity_poly.pdbx_strand_id
1 'polypeptide(L)'
;TDAALVINWNPFTETWRNLRLAHGNLVVFRSLLGISWMWFFGAVFLSNFPAFAHDVLRGDEQVASLLLVVFSVGIGAGALLCEVLSRRHVEIGLVPLGAIGMSVFAVDLYFATQALPPAAGTHSLSGFLAQPAHWRVLADLALLSMAAGIYSVPMYALIQMRSPASHRARIIAANNILNALFMIVSALLAGALLGAGLGLAQVFLLLGLANALVAAYIFLLVPEYLLRFIAWVATRLVYRLRLQGEERIPVQGPAILACNHVSYVDAVLLMAASPRPIRFLMDHRIFRVPVLGWLFRLAKAIPVSPQKEDPAAYEAAFEAAAQVLREGDLLGIFPEGGLTPDGTLQPFKPGVLKIVERA
;
A
#
# COMPACT_ATOMS: atom_id res chain seq x y z
N THR A 1 -21.29 3.52 30.88
CA THR A 1 -21.76 4.89 30.57
C THR A 1 -21.13 5.81 31.57
N ASP A 2 -20.23 6.68 31.11
CA ASP A 2 -19.55 7.67 31.94
C ASP A 2 -20.53 8.81 32.22
N ALA A 3 -21.03 8.89 33.46
CA ALA A 3 -21.99 9.90 33.88
C ALA A 3 -21.41 11.34 33.88
N ALA A 4 -20.11 11.47 33.71
CA ALA A 4 -19.41 12.75 33.63
C ALA A 4 -19.16 13.25 32.20
N LEU A 5 -19.72 12.60 31.18
CA LEU A 5 -19.51 12.95 29.78
C LEU A 5 -20.25 14.22 29.41
N VAL A 6 -19.55 15.35 29.37
CA VAL A 6 -20.09 16.62 28.88
C VAL A 6 -20.07 16.61 27.34
N ILE A 7 -21.25 16.62 26.73
CA ILE A 7 -21.39 16.67 25.28
C ILE A 7 -21.14 18.11 24.82
N ASN A 8 -20.12 18.29 23.98
CA ASN A 8 -19.90 19.56 23.31
C ASN A 8 -20.72 19.61 22.01
N TRP A 9 -21.72 20.46 21.97
CA TRP A 9 -22.64 20.63 20.83
C TRP A 9 -22.06 21.45 19.68
N ASN A 10 -20.87 22.03 19.83
CA ASN A 10 -20.23 22.78 18.75
C ASN A 10 -19.48 21.82 17.79
N PRO A 11 -20.00 21.61 16.55
CA PRO A 11 -19.42 20.66 15.61
C PRO A 11 -18.01 21.06 15.17
N PHE A 12 -17.68 22.35 15.11
CA PHE A 12 -16.35 22.81 14.67
C PHE A 12 -15.26 22.50 15.71
N THR A 13 -15.55 22.75 16.98
CA THR A 13 -14.60 22.47 18.05
C THR A 13 -14.41 20.97 18.26
N GLU A 14 -15.47 20.16 18.15
CA GLU A 14 -15.35 18.69 18.23
C GLU A 14 -14.62 18.10 17.01
N THR A 15 -14.87 18.60 15.81
CA THR A 15 -14.11 18.22 14.63
C THR A 15 -12.63 18.49 14.82
N TRP A 16 -12.26 19.70 15.23
CA TRP A 16 -10.87 20.06 15.48
C TRP A 16 -10.23 19.19 16.57
N ARG A 17 -10.93 18.92 17.65
CA ARG A 17 -10.48 18.06 18.74
C ARG A 17 -10.27 16.62 18.29
N ASN A 18 -11.14 16.08 17.44
CA ASN A 18 -11.01 14.73 16.88
C ASN A 18 -9.85 14.62 15.89
N LEU A 19 -9.65 15.63 15.03
CA LEU A 19 -8.52 15.71 14.11
C LEU A 19 -7.18 15.83 14.86
N ARG A 20 -7.13 16.67 15.89
CA ARG A 20 -5.93 16.82 16.75
C ARG A 20 -5.60 15.51 17.47
N LEU A 21 -6.61 14.79 17.94
CA LEU A 21 -6.42 13.47 18.55
C LEU A 21 -5.81 12.47 17.55
N ALA A 22 -6.35 12.41 16.32
CA ALA A 22 -5.82 11.55 15.28
C ALA A 22 -4.39 11.92 14.88
N HIS A 23 -4.06 13.21 14.83
CA HIS A 23 -2.72 13.72 14.53
C HIS A 23 -1.67 13.29 15.57
N GLY A 24 -2.08 12.98 16.80
CA GLY A 24 -1.19 12.46 17.85
C GLY A 24 -0.53 11.11 17.50
N ASN A 25 -1.08 10.37 16.53
CA ASN A 25 -0.47 9.17 15.96
C ASN A 25 -0.30 9.35 14.46
N LEU A 26 0.93 9.58 14.02
CA LEU A 26 1.24 9.89 12.62
C LEU A 26 0.82 8.78 11.65
N VAL A 27 0.92 7.50 12.05
CA VAL A 27 0.49 6.36 11.23
C VAL A 27 -1.02 6.40 11.03
N VAL A 28 -1.78 6.61 12.09
CA VAL A 28 -3.25 6.75 12.03
C VAL A 28 -3.63 7.95 11.17
N PHE A 29 -3.02 9.11 11.40
CA PHE A 29 -3.35 10.33 10.66
C PHE A 29 -3.07 10.20 9.16
N ARG A 30 -1.93 9.63 8.77
CA ARG A 30 -1.60 9.35 7.37
C ARG A 30 -2.57 8.35 6.75
N SER A 31 -3.01 7.33 7.51
CA SER A 31 -4.02 6.38 7.04
C SER A 31 -5.38 7.05 6.81
N LEU A 32 -5.78 7.97 7.70
CA LEU A 32 -6.99 8.78 7.50
C LEU A 32 -6.92 9.59 6.19
N LEU A 33 -5.81 10.29 5.98
CA LEU A 33 -5.61 11.08 4.74
C LEU A 33 -5.62 10.19 3.50
N GLY A 34 -4.99 9.01 3.55
CA GLY A 34 -4.99 8.06 2.45
C GLY A 34 -6.40 7.55 2.12
N ILE A 35 -7.20 7.20 3.14
CA ILE A 35 -8.60 6.80 2.94
C ILE A 35 -9.42 7.96 2.38
N SER A 36 -9.25 9.17 2.91
CA SER A 36 -9.96 10.35 2.42
C SER A 36 -9.59 10.67 0.96
N TRP A 37 -8.33 10.43 0.57
CA TRP A 37 -7.90 10.51 -0.82
C TRP A 37 -8.62 9.48 -1.71
N MET A 38 -8.77 8.26 -1.25
CA MET A 38 -9.53 7.23 -1.99
C MET A 38 -11.00 7.62 -2.16
N TRP A 39 -11.62 8.23 -1.13
CA TRP A 39 -12.97 8.78 -1.25
C TRP A 39 -13.06 9.96 -2.20
N PHE A 40 -12.05 10.86 -2.19
CA PHE A 40 -11.92 11.92 -3.20
C PHE A 40 -11.91 11.34 -4.61
N PHE A 41 -11.04 10.36 -4.85
CA PHE A 41 -10.87 9.69 -6.12
C PHE A 41 -12.16 9.00 -6.56
N GLY A 42 -12.77 8.19 -5.70
CA GLY A 42 -14.02 7.49 -5.98
C GLY A 42 -15.20 8.42 -6.25
N ALA A 43 -15.29 9.53 -5.51
CA ALA A 43 -16.38 10.51 -5.67
C ALA A 43 -16.36 11.18 -7.04
N VAL A 44 -15.17 11.50 -7.59
CA VAL A 44 -15.07 12.06 -8.95
C VAL A 44 -15.62 11.07 -9.98
N PHE A 45 -15.32 9.78 -9.88
CA PHE A 45 -15.84 8.77 -10.80
C PHE A 45 -17.37 8.61 -10.63
N LEU A 46 -17.81 8.35 -9.40
CA LEU A 46 -19.22 8.05 -9.11
C LEU A 46 -20.17 9.17 -9.52
N SER A 47 -19.79 10.43 -9.24
CA SER A 47 -20.63 11.58 -9.58
C SER A 47 -20.69 11.87 -11.08
N ASN A 48 -19.70 11.43 -11.84
CA ASN A 48 -19.61 11.72 -13.27
C ASN A 48 -19.93 10.51 -14.17
N PHE A 49 -20.24 9.32 -13.65
CA PHE A 49 -20.59 8.18 -14.48
C PHE A 49 -21.78 8.40 -15.42
N PRO A 50 -22.89 9.06 -15.02
CA PRO A 50 -23.97 9.33 -15.95
C PRO A 50 -23.53 10.17 -17.16
N ALA A 51 -22.82 11.25 -16.90
CA ALA A 51 -22.29 12.12 -17.96
C ALA A 51 -21.20 11.41 -18.79
N PHE A 52 -20.32 10.62 -18.15
CA PHE A 52 -19.29 9.84 -18.85
C PHE A 52 -19.91 8.78 -19.77
N ALA A 53 -20.94 8.08 -19.33
CA ALA A 53 -21.67 7.12 -20.15
C ALA A 53 -22.30 7.81 -21.38
N HIS A 54 -22.97 8.94 -21.17
CA HIS A 54 -23.66 9.64 -22.25
C HIS A 54 -22.70 10.39 -23.19
N ASP A 55 -21.80 11.22 -22.66
CA ASP A 55 -21.03 12.17 -23.46
C ASP A 55 -19.77 11.53 -24.09
N VAL A 56 -19.14 10.58 -23.38
CA VAL A 56 -17.89 9.94 -23.80
C VAL A 56 -18.16 8.59 -24.47
N LEU A 57 -18.97 7.73 -23.81
CA LEU A 57 -19.20 6.36 -24.28
C LEU A 57 -20.42 6.25 -25.21
N ARG A 58 -21.20 7.34 -25.39
CA ARG A 58 -22.42 7.35 -26.18
C ARG A 58 -23.40 6.23 -25.79
N GLY A 59 -23.44 5.90 -24.49
CA GLY A 59 -24.35 4.92 -23.91
C GLY A 59 -25.58 5.55 -23.31
N ASP A 60 -26.62 4.77 -23.13
CA ASP A 60 -27.86 5.13 -22.46
C ASP A 60 -27.74 5.03 -20.91
N GLU A 61 -28.84 5.24 -20.18
CA GLU A 61 -28.88 5.16 -18.71
C GLU A 61 -28.55 3.76 -18.18
N GLN A 62 -28.79 2.71 -18.98
CA GLN A 62 -28.44 1.35 -18.60
C GLN A 62 -26.91 1.15 -18.65
N VAL A 63 -26.21 1.80 -19.60
CA VAL A 63 -24.74 1.83 -19.63
C VAL A 63 -24.21 2.56 -18.42
N ALA A 64 -24.77 3.71 -18.01
CA ALA A 64 -24.40 4.40 -16.78
C ALA A 64 -24.56 3.50 -15.54
N SER A 65 -25.68 2.77 -15.49
CA SER A 65 -25.94 1.80 -14.42
C SER A 65 -24.91 0.64 -14.44
N LEU A 66 -24.52 0.15 -15.63
CA LEU A 66 -23.46 -0.85 -15.77
C LEU A 66 -22.14 -0.36 -15.20
N LEU A 67 -21.73 0.89 -15.47
CA LEU A 67 -20.48 1.45 -14.93
C LEU A 67 -20.51 1.48 -13.40
N LEU A 68 -21.64 1.86 -12.79
CA LEU A 68 -21.81 1.84 -11.33
C LEU A 68 -21.72 0.42 -10.76
N VAL A 69 -22.33 -0.56 -11.42
CA VAL A 69 -22.26 -1.98 -11.02
C VAL A 69 -20.83 -2.49 -11.11
N VAL A 70 -20.15 -2.28 -12.25
CA VAL A 70 -18.76 -2.70 -12.46
C VAL A 70 -17.85 -2.10 -11.39
N PHE A 71 -17.99 -0.81 -11.11
CA PHE A 71 -17.20 -0.13 -10.10
C PHE A 71 -17.46 -0.68 -8.69
N SER A 72 -18.72 -0.87 -8.32
CA SER A 72 -19.09 -1.39 -6.99
C SER A 72 -18.64 -2.84 -6.79
N VAL A 73 -18.86 -3.70 -7.79
CA VAL A 73 -18.42 -5.09 -7.78
C VAL A 73 -16.90 -5.17 -7.74
N GLY A 74 -16.22 -4.31 -8.49
CA GLY A 74 -14.76 -4.22 -8.49
C GLY A 74 -14.20 -3.90 -7.11
N ILE A 75 -14.73 -2.89 -6.40
CA ILE A 75 -14.32 -2.56 -5.02
C ILE A 75 -14.51 -3.78 -4.11
N GLY A 76 -15.69 -4.43 -4.16
CA GLY A 76 -15.98 -5.64 -3.37
C GLY A 76 -15.02 -6.79 -3.67
N ALA A 77 -14.77 -7.06 -4.96
CA ALA A 77 -13.80 -8.07 -5.39
C ALA A 77 -12.37 -7.75 -4.90
N GLY A 78 -11.97 -6.48 -4.96
CA GLY A 78 -10.69 -6.01 -4.44
C GLY A 78 -10.56 -6.20 -2.93
N ALA A 79 -11.61 -5.92 -2.18
CA ALA A 79 -11.64 -6.13 -0.74
C ALA A 79 -11.51 -7.63 -0.37
N LEU A 80 -12.22 -8.51 -1.07
CA LEU A 80 -12.11 -9.96 -0.89
C LEU A 80 -10.73 -10.48 -1.29
N LEU A 81 -10.18 -9.99 -2.42
CA LEU A 81 -8.83 -10.35 -2.86
C LEU A 81 -7.79 -9.90 -1.83
N CYS A 82 -7.97 -8.74 -1.20
CA CYS A 82 -7.11 -8.28 -0.13
C CYS A 82 -7.07 -9.28 1.04
N GLU A 83 -8.21 -9.83 1.46
CA GLU A 83 -8.27 -10.85 2.52
C GLU A 83 -7.48 -12.10 2.16
N VAL A 84 -7.63 -12.58 0.92
CA VAL A 84 -6.90 -13.75 0.41
C VAL A 84 -5.39 -13.50 0.36
N LEU A 85 -4.98 -12.35 -0.16
CA LEU A 85 -3.56 -11.98 -0.30
C LEU A 85 -2.90 -11.69 1.05
N SER A 86 -3.64 -11.13 2.00
CA SER A 86 -3.13 -10.75 3.32
C SER A 86 -3.05 -11.91 4.33
N ARG A 87 -3.64 -13.07 4.01
CA ARG A 87 -3.66 -14.25 4.91
C ARG A 87 -4.16 -13.92 6.32
N ARG A 88 -5.17 -13.09 6.44
CA ARG A 88 -5.76 -12.60 7.71
C ARG A 88 -4.81 -11.76 8.57
N HIS A 89 -3.71 -11.24 7.99
CA HIS A 89 -2.84 -10.25 8.63
C HIS A 89 -2.98 -8.91 7.91
N VAL A 90 -2.63 -7.81 8.57
CA VAL A 90 -2.65 -6.50 7.90
C VAL A 90 -1.43 -6.38 7.00
N GLU A 91 -1.64 -6.57 5.69
CA GLU A 91 -0.60 -6.51 4.68
C GLU A 91 -0.47 -5.09 4.12
N ILE A 92 0.43 -4.30 4.73
CA ILE A 92 0.65 -2.89 4.33
C ILE A 92 1.20 -2.77 2.90
N GLY A 93 1.91 -3.81 2.40
CA GLY A 93 2.43 -3.83 1.03
C GLY A 93 1.37 -3.81 -0.06
N LEU A 94 0.11 -4.14 0.27
CA LEU A 94 -1.02 -4.02 -0.65
C LEU A 94 -1.46 -2.57 -0.89
N VAL A 95 -1.17 -1.64 0.03
CA VAL A 95 -1.55 -0.22 -0.11
C VAL A 95 -0.86 0.43 -1.31
N PRO A 96 0.49 0.44 -1.43
CA PRO A 96 1.14 0.98 -2.61
C PRO A 96 0.79 0.21 -3.88
N LEU A 97 0.58 -1.11 -3.82
CA LEU A 97 0.14 -1.89 -4.97
C LEU A 97 -1.23 -1.43 -5.47
N GLY A 98 -2.20 -1.27 -4.57
CA GLY A 98 -3.53 -0.73 -4.89
C GLY A 98 -3.45 0.68 -5.46
N ALA A 99 -2.65 1.57 -4.85
CA ALA A 99 -2.47 2.93 -5.34
C ALA A 99 -1.86 2.98 -6.76
N ILE A 100 -0.87 2.13 -7.05
CA ILE A 100 -0.29 1.99 -8.40
C ILE A 100 -1.35 1.50 -9.39
N GLY A 101 -2.11 0.46 -9.03
CA GLY A 101 -3.19 -0.08 -9.86
C GLY A 101 -4.24 0.98 -10.20
N MET A 102 -4.70 1.74 -9.21
CA MET A 102 -5.62 2.86 -9.44
C MET A 102 -5.07 3.86 -10.47
N SER A 103 -3.78 4.21 -10.39
CA SER A 103 -3.14 5.13 -11.34
C SER A 103 -3.05 4.55 -12.73
N VAL A 104 -2.57 3.32 -12.86
CA VAL A 104 -2.35 2.65 -14.15
C VAL A 104 -3.66 2.54 -14.92
N PHE A 105 -4.70 2.01 -14.28
CA PHE A 105 -5.99 1.80 -14.95
C PHE A 105 -6.78 3.09 -15.17
N ALA A 106 -6.61 4.13 -14.33
CA ALA A 106 -7.18 5.45 -14.61
C ALA A 106 -6.53 6.13 -15.82
N VAL A 107 -5.22 5.98 -15.98
CA VAL A 107 -4.49 6.49 -17.16
C VAL A 107 -4.85 5.66 -18.41
N ASP A 108 -4.90 4.33 -18.30
CA ASP A 108 -5.28 3.47 -19.43
C ASP A 108 -6.73 3.71 -19.87
N LEU A 109 -7.64 3.95 -18.94
CA LEU A 109 -9.04 4.33 -19.21
C LEU A 109 -9.13 5.55 -20.14
N TYR A 110 -8.25 6.56 -19.95
CA TYR A 110 -8.19 7.69 -20.87
C TYR A 110 -7.83 7.24 -22.29
N PHE A 111 -6.79 6.44 -22.45
CA PHE A 111 -6.38 5.94 -23.78
C PHE A 111 -7.42 5.00 -24.37
N ALA A 112 -8.09 4.19 -23.55
CA ALA A 112 -9.19 3.33 -23.99
C ALA A 112 -10.34 4.17 -24.59
N THR A 113 -10.70 5.29 -23.97
CA THR A 113 -11.74 6.19 -24.51
C THR A 113 -11.33 6.89 -25.78
N GLN A 114 -10.04 7.26 -25.93
CA GLN A 114 -9.53 7.87 -27.15
C GLN A 114 -9.49 6.90 -28.35
N ALA A 115 -9.41 5.61 -28.07
CA ALA A 115 -9.39 4.55 -29.09
C ALA A 115 -10.80 4.12 -29.54
N LEU A 116 -11.86 4.68 -28.96
CA LEU A 116 -13.23 4.34 -29.34
C LEU A 116 -13.55 4.86 -30.76
N PRO A 117 -14.22 4.08 -31.60
CA PRO A 117 -14.67 4.53 -32.90
C PRO A 117 -15.74 5.62 -32.75
N PRO A 118 -15.84 6.55 -33.72
CA PRO A 118 -16.94 7.51 -33.74
C PRO A 118 -18.30 6.78 -33.75
N ALA A 119 -19.16 7.13 -32.82
CA ALA A 119 -20.50 6.54 -32.74
C ALA A 119 -21.51 7.39 -33.51
N ALA A 120 -22.34 6.77 -34.35
CA ALA A 120 -23.39 7.43 -35.14
C ALA A 120 -24.66 7.75 -34.30
N GLY A 121 -24.72 7.30 -33.05
CA GLY A 121 -25.86 7.47 -32.14
C GLY A 121 -25.60 6.92 -30.76
N THR A 122 -26.64 6.89 -29.92
CA THR A 122 -26.57 6.34 -28.57
C THR A 122 -26.68 4.81 -28.59
N HIS A 123 -25.80 4.14 -27.84
CA HIS A 123 -25.81 2.69 -27.69
C HIS A 123 -26.74 2.27 -26.55
N SER A 124 -27.61 1.31 -26.81
CA SER A 124 -28.26 0.52 -25.76
C SER A 124 -27.24 -0.36 -25.04
N LEU A 125 -27.58 -0.89 -23.87
CA LEU A 125 -26.70 -1.80 -23.13
C LEU A 125 -26.21 -2.98 -23.98
N SER A 126 -27.08 -3.62 -24.75
CA SER A 126 -26.71 -4.73 -25.63
C SER A 126 -25.79 -4.29 -26.77
N GLY A 127 -26.06 -3.15 -27.39
CA GLY A 127 -25.22 -2.56 -28.42
C GLY A 127 -23.84 -2.14 -27.90
N PHE A 128 -23.78 -1.62 -26.68
CA PHE A 128 -22.54 -1.28 -26.01
C PHE A 128 -21.67 -2.52 -25.74
N LEU A 129 -22.27 -3.59 -25.20
CA LEU A 129 -21.55 -4.84 -24.90
C LEU A 129 -21.17 -5.64 -26.15
N ALA A 130 -21.87 -5.46 -27.27
CA ALA A 130 -21.53 -6.09 -28.54
C ALA A 130 -20.25 -5.53 -29.19
N GLN A 131 -19.78 -4.36 -28.78
CA GLN A 131 -18.56 -3.76 -29.32
C GLN A 131 -17.31 -4.12 -28.51
N PRO A 132 -16.32 -4.83 -29.07
CA PRO A 132 -15.12 -5.22 -28.35
C PRO A 132 -14.31 -4.05 -27.77
N ALA A 133 -14.35 -2.87 -28.42
CA ALA A 133 -13.64 -1.68 -27.95
C ALA A 133 -14.09 -1.22 -26.55
N HIS A 134 -15.36 -1.41 -26.20
CA HIS A 134 -15.89 -1.04 -24.90
C HIS A 134 -15.43 -1.97 -23.76
N TRP A 135 -15.01 -3.19 -24.07
CA TRP A 135 -14.55 -4.13 -23.04
C TRP A 135 -13.27 -3.68 -22.36
N ARG A 136 -12.37 -2.95 -23.07
CA ARG A 136 -11.19 -2.35 -22.45
C ARG A 136 -11.60 -1.30 -21.40
N VAL A 137 -12.57 -0.44 -21.73
CA VAL A 137 -13.10 0.56 -20.78
C VAL A 137 -13.68 -0.10 -19.52
N LEU A 138 -14.48 -1.18 -19.71
CA LEU A 138 -15.05 -1.93 -18.58
C LEU A 138 -13.97 -2.64 -17.76
N ALA A 139 -12.96 -3.22 -18.41
CA ALA A 139 -11.84 -3.87 -17.74
C ALA A 139 -11.01 -2.88 -16.92
N ASP A 140 -10.69 -1.71 -17.49
CA ASP A 140 -9.96 -0.65 -16.78
C ASP A 140 -10.75 -0.19 -15.55
N LEU A 141 -12.07 0.03 -15.71
CA LEU A 141 -12.92 0.45 -14.60
C LEU A 141 -13.02 -0.63 -13.50
N ALA A 142 -13.14 -1.90 -13.88
CA ALA A 142 -13.17 -3.03 -12.95
C ALA A 142 -11.83 -3.17 -12.20
N LEU A 143 -10.70 -3.09 -12.91
CA LEU A 143 -9.38 -3.23 -12.33
C LEU A 143 -8.99 -2.02 -11.47
N LEU A 144 -9.37 -0.82 -11.89
CA LEU A 144 -9.21 0.41 -11.11
C LEU A 144 -9.97 0.32 -9.78
N SER A 145 -11.24 -0.06 -9.82
CA SER A 145 -12.08 -0.18 -8.63
C SER A 145 -11.64 -1.35 -7.72
N MET A 146 -11.19 -2.46 -8.30
CA MET A 146 -10.59 -3.56 -7.56
C MET A 146 -9.30 -3.11 -6.85
N ALA A 147 -8.45 -2.32 -7.52
CA ALA A 147 -7.26 -1.73 -6.92
C ALA A 147 -7.61 -0.78 -5.75
N ALA A 148 -8.70 -0.01 -5.86
CA ALA A 148 -9.20 0.82 -4.77
C ALA A 148 -9.68 -0.02 -3.55
N GLY A 149 -10.30 -1.17 -3.79
CA GLY A 149 -10.64 -2.14 -2.74
C GLY A 149 -9.38 -2.69 -2.03
N ILE A 150 -8.37 -3.10 -2.79
CA ILE A 150 -7.08 -3.56 -2.27
C ILE A 150 -6.37 -2.46 -1.45
N TYR A 151 -6.44 -1.22 -1.90
CA TYR A 151 -5.87 -0.06 -1.23
C TYR A 151 -6.53 0.23 0.12
N SER A 152 -7.86 0.23 0.18
CA SER A 152 -8.62 0.74 1.32
C SER A 152 -8.61 -0.20 2.52
N VAL A 153 -8.70 -1.52 2.31
CA VAL A 153 -8.85 -2.51 3.39
C VAL A 153 -7.69 -2.47 4.40
N PRO A 154 -6.41 -2.51 3.99
CA PRO A 154 -5.31 -2.46 4.95
C PRO A 154 -5.24 -1.13 5.71
N MET A 155 -5.64 -0.03 5.08
CA MET A 155 -5.67 1.30 5.69
C MET A 155 -6.72 1.38 6.80
N TYR A 156 -7.94 0.88 6.58
CA TYR A 156 -8.97 0.78 7.61
C TYR A 156 -8.53 -0.14 8.76
N ALA A 157 -7.89 -1.26 8.45
CA ALA A 157 -7.35 -2.16 9.45
C ALA A 157 -6.26 -1.48 10.31
N LEU A 158 -5.35 -0.72 9.70
CA LEU A 158 -4.33 0.07 10.41
C LEU A 158 -4.95 1.08 11.38
N ILE A 159 -5.98 1.82 10.95
CA ILE A 159 -6.69 2.76 11.82
C ILE A 159 -7.24 2.03 13.04
N GLN A 160 -7.92 0.89 12.83
CA GLN A 160 -8.52 0.13 13.93
C GLN A 160 -7.47 -0.44 14.90
N MET A 161 -6.37 -0.99 14.38
CA MET A 161 -5.31 -1.61 15.18
C MET A 161 -4.47 -0.58 15.95
N ARG A 162 -4.16 0.56 15.34
CA ARG A 162 -3.27 1.58 15.90
C ARG A 162 -4.00 2.63 16.73
N SER A 163 -5.33 2.60 16.74
CA SER A 163 -6.15 3.51 17.57
C SER A 163 -6.41 2.92 18.94
N PRO A 164 -6.15 3.68 20.03
CA PRO A 164 -6.50 3.28 21.38
C PRO A 164 -8.01 2.96 21.48
N ALA A 165 -8.39 1.90 22.17
CA ALA A 165 -9.79 1.46 22.30
C ALA A 165 -10.69 2.58 22.82
N SER A 166 -10.21 3.38 23.78
CA SER A 166 -10.92 4.52 24.39
C SER A 166 -11.21 5.68 23.44
N HIS A 167 -10.46 5.78 22.32
CA HIS A 167 -10.56 6.90 21.38
C HIS A 167 -10.96 6.47 19.96
N ARG A 168 -11.14 5.16 19.73
CA ARG A 168 -11.39 4.61 18.40
C ARG A 168 -12.63 5.21 17.71
N ALA A 169 -13.73 5.34 18.44
CA ALA A 169 -14.96 5.95 17.92
C ALA A 169 -14.73 7.40 17.43
N ARG A 170 -13.93 8.18 18.16
CA ARG A 170 -13.61 9.57 17.80
C ARG A 170 -12.68 9.65 16.58
N ILE A 171 -11.75 8.71 16.45
CA ILE A 171 -10.87 8.60 15.27
C ILE A 171 -11.69 8.20 14.04
N ILE A 172 -12.64 7.28 14.18
CA ILE A 172 -13.57 6.91 13.09
C ILE A 172 -14.44 8.12 12.70
N ALA A 173 -14.92 8.92 13.67
CA ALA A 173 -15.64 10.15 13.38
C ALA A 173 -14.76 11.16 12.62
N ALA A 174 -13.49 11.33 13.00
CA ALA A 174 -12.54 12.16 12.27
C ALA A 174 -12.33 11.67 10.83
N ASN A 175 -12.25 10.33 10.62
CA ASN A 175 -12.17 9.74 9.28
C ASN A 175 -13.37 10.11 8.42
N ASN A 176 -14.59 9.97 8.94
CA ASN A 176 -15.81 10.28 8.20
C ASN A 176 -15.91 11.77 7.84
N ILE A 177 -15.48 12.65 8.75
CA ILE A 177 -15.44 14.10 8.49
C ILE A 177 -14.44 14.42 7.38
N LEU A 178 -13.21 13.85 7.44
CA LEU A 178 -12.21 14.03 6.40
C LEU A 178 -12.69 13.50 5.06
N ASN A 179 -13.30 12.30 5.03
CA ASN A 179 -13.87 11.73 3.82
C ASN A 179 -14.90 12.68 3.19
N ALA A 180 -15.83 13.21 3.98
CA ALA A 180 -16.84 14.16 3.50
C ALA A 180 -16.22 15.45 2.96
N LEU A 181 -15.21 16.01 3.65
CA LEU A 181 -14.47 17.19 3.18
C LEU A 181 -13.76 16.92 1.85
N PHE A 182 -13.07 15.79 1.72
CA PHE A 182 -12.41 15.40 0.48
C PHE A 182 -13.38 15.19 -0.66
N MET A 183 -14.56 14.61 -0.40
CA MET A 183 -15.63 14.46 -1.40
C MET A 183 -16.19 15.82 -1.86
N ILE A 184 -16.38 16.76 -0.94
CA ILE A 184 -16.79 18.13 -1.30
C ILE A 184 -15.74 18.80 -2.18
N VAL A 185 -14.47 18.74 -1.77
CA VAL A 185 -13.36 19.32 -2.55
C VAL A 185 -13.26 18.66 -3.92
N SER A 186 -13.46 17.32 -4.01
CA SER A 186 -13.43 16.60 -5.28
C SER A 186 -14.53 17.05 -6.24
N ALA A 187 -15.74 17.26 -5.75
CA ALA A 187 -16.85 17.75 -6.55
C ALA A 187 -16.61 19.18 -7.07
N LEU A 188 -16.13 20.07 -6.19
CA LEU A 188 -15.77 21.45 -6.58
C LEU A 188 -14.66 21.51 -7.61
N LEU A 189 -13.60 20.69 -7.41
CA LEU A 189 -12.47 20.62 -8.35
C LEU A 189 -12.91 20.05 -9.70
N ALA A 190 -13.64 18.93 -9.70
CA ALA A 190 -14.16 18.34 -10.93
C ALA A 190 -15.07 19.34 -11.69
N GLY A 191 -15.97 20.02 -10.99
CA GLY A 191 -16.81 21.06 -11.59
C GLY A 191 -16.03 22.22 -12.15
N ALA A 192 -14.97 22.69 -11.46
CA ALA A 192 -14.08 23.74 -11.94
C ALA A 192 -13.29 23.33 -13.21
N LEU A 193 -12.77 22.10 -13.25
CA LEU A 193 -12.04 21.57 -14.41
C LEU A 193 -12.97 21.42 -15.63
N LEU A 194 -14.18 20.90 -15.44
CA LEU A 194 -15.19 20.81 -16.50
C LEU A 194 -15.64 22.20 -16.96
N GLY A 195 -15.86 23.13 -16.04
CA GLY A 195 -16.17 24.52 -16.35
C GLY A 195 -15.06 25.28 -17.08
N ALA A 196 -13.80 24.85 -16.92
CA ALA A 196 -12.66 25.35 -17.67
C ALA A 196 -12.53 24.71 -19.06
N GLY A 197 -13.47 23.83 -19.47
CA GLY A 197 -13.53 23.22 -20.79
C GLY A 197 -12.81 21.90 -20.95
N LEU A 198 -12.33 21.27 -19.86
CA LEU A 198 -11.79 19.91 -19.93
C LEU A 198 -12.93 18.89 -20.13
N GLY A 199 -12.67 17.87 -20.94
CA GLY A 199 -13.57 16.72 -21.06
C GLY A 199 -13.45 15.76 -19.87
N LEU A 200 -14.48 14.95 -19.64
CA LEU A 200 -14.52 13.99 -18.52
C LEU A 200 -13.34 12.99 -18.57
N ALA A 201 -12.99 12.49 -19.75
CA ALA A 201 -11.83 11.60 -19.89
C ALA A 201 -10.51 12.26 -19.45
N GLN A 202 -10.36 13.57 -19.74
CA GLN A 202 -9.19 14.35 -19.30
C GLN A 202 -9.20 14.57 -17.79
N VAL A 203 -10.37 14.79 -17.17
CA VAL A 203 -10.50 14.89 -15.71
C VAL A 203 -10.09 13.57 -15.05
N PHE A 204 -10.51 12.42 -15.58
CA PHE A 204 -10.10 11.10 -15.08
C PHE A 204 -8.59 10.84 -15.26
N LEU A 205 -8.01 11.28 -16.39
CA LEU A 205 -6.56 11.24 -16.60
C LEU A 205 -5.81 12.06 -15.53
N LEU A 206 -6.22 13.30 -15.32
CA LEU A 206 -5.58 14.18 -14.31
C LEU A 206 -5.68 13.58 -12.91
N LEU A 207 -6.82 12.97 -12.59
CA LEU A 207 -7.03 12.26 -11.33
C LEU A 207 -6.09 11.06 -11.21
N GLY A 208 -5.92 10.26 -12.27
CA GLY A 208 -4.98 9.15 -12.33
C GLY A 208 -3.52 9.59 -12.13
N LEU A 209 -3.12 10.70 -12.76
CA LEU A 209 -1.78 11.28 -12.60
C LEU A 209 -1.57 11.84 -11.19
N ALA A 210 -2.57 12.53 -10.62
CA ALA A 210 -2.53 12.99 -9.23
C ALA A 210 -2.40 11.80 -8.26
N ASN A 211 -3.14 10.72 -8.52
CA ASN A 211 -3.02 9.49 -7.73
C ASN A 211 -1.64 8.84 -7.87
N ALA A 212 -0.98 8.94 -9.03
CA ALA A 212 0.38 8.43 -9.21
C ALA A 212 1.39 9.15 -8.29
N LEU A 213 1.21 10.46 -8.05
CA LEU A 213 2.01 11.20 -7.08
C LEU A 213 1.75 10.72 -5.65
N VAL A 214 0.49 10.45 -5.30
CA VAL A 214 0.13 9.88 -4.01
C VAL A 214 0.69 8.46 -3.85
N ALA A 215 0.62 7.63 -4.90
CA ALA A 215 1.20 6.29 -4.93
C ALA A 215 2.72 6.33 -4.71
N ALA A 216 3.42 7.24 -5.38
CA ALA A 216 4.86 7.46 -5.20
C ALA A 216 5.18 7.89 -3.75
N TYR A 217 4.41 8.81 -3.19
CA TYR A 217 4.56 9.23 -1.79
C TYR A 217 4.39 8.06 -0.82
N ILE A 218 3.33 7.24 -1.00
CA ILE A 218 3.07 6.08 -0.15
C ILE A 218 4.21 5.05 -0.30
N PHE A 219 4.68 4.80 -1.53
CA PHE A 219 5.80 3.90 -1.78
C PHE A 219 7.07 4.36 -1.05
N LEU A 220 7.38 5.66 -1.07
CA LEU A 220 8.54 6.21 -0.37
C LEU A 220 8.41 6.14 1.15
N LEU A 221 7.19 6.07 1.68
CA LEU A 221 6.96 5.93 3.13
C LEU A 221 7.20 4.49 3.64
N VAL A 222 6.80 3.50 2.86
CA VAL A 222 6.76 2.08 3.29
C VAL A 222 7.31 1.12 2.22
N PRO A 223 8.47 1.42 1.62
CA PRO A 223 9.00 0.61 0.51
C PRO A 223 9.28 -0.84 0.91
N GLU A 224 9.73 -1.04 2.15
CA GLU A 224 10.06 -2.37 2.68
C GLU A 224 8.85 -3.31 2.74
N TYR A 225 7.64 -2.79 2.95
CA TYR A 225 6.42 -3.59 2.96
C TYR A 225 6.03 -4.05 1.55
N LEU A 226 6.14 -3.16 0.56
CA LEU A 226 5.90 -3.53 -0.83
C LEU A 226 6.93 -4.54 -1.31
N LEU A 227 8.21 -4.33 -1.01
CA LEU A 227 9.28 -5.26 -1.38
C LEU A 227 9.07 -6.63 -0.75
N ARG A 228 8.66 -6.69 0.51
CA ARG A 228 8.31 -7.93 1.19
C ARG A 228 7.14 -8.64 0.48
N PHE A 229 6.10 -7.91 0.12
CA PHE A 229 4.96 -8.46 -0.61
C PHE A 229 5.38 -8.99 -2.00
N ILE A 230 6.20 -8.23 -2.74
CA ILE A 230 6.76 -8.67 -4.02
C ILE A 230 7.62 -9.94 -3.84
N ALA A 231 8.48 -9.98 -2.82
CA ALA A 231 9.27 -11.17 -2.50
C ALA A 231 8.37 -12.38 -2.22
N TRP A 232 7.28 -12.19 -1.48
CA TRP A 232 6.30 -13.23 -1.19
C TRP A 232 5.62 -13.75 -2.47
N VAL A 233 5.18 -12.87 -3.37
CA VAL A 233 4.60 -13.26 -4.67
C VAL A 233 5.64 -14.00 -5.52
N ALA A 234 6.83 -13.42 -5.70
CA ALA A 234 7.88 -13.97 -6.53
C ALA A 234 8.32 -15.37 -6.04
N THR A 235 8.50 -15.53 -4.73
CA THR A 235 8.87 -16.83 -4.17
C THR A 235 7.77 -17.88 -4.34
N ARG A 236 6.51 -17.49 -4.30
CA ARG A 236 5.39 -18.40 -4.54
C ARG A 236 5.25 -18.84 -5.99
N LEU A 237 5.65 -17.99 -6.93
CA LEU A 237 5.65 -18.30 -8.35
C LEU A 237 6.81 -19.23 -8.75
N VAL A 238 7.99 -19.05 -8.10
CA VAL A 238 9.22 -19.76 -8.46
C VAL A 238 9.45 -20.99 -7.59
N TYR A 239 9.07 -20.92 -6.30
CA TYR A 239 9.35 -21.96 -5.30
C TYR A 239 8.06 -22.50 -4.68
N ARG A 240 8.08 -23.75 -4.31
CA ARG A 240 7.06 -24.37 -3.46
C ARG A 240 7.52 -24.31 -1.99
N LEU A 241 7.38 -23.14 -1.37
CA LEU A 241 7.75 -22.96 0.03
C LEU A 241 6.81 -23.74 0.95
N ARG A 242 7.40 -24.54 1.83
CA ARG A 242 6.72 -25.14 2.98
C ARG A 242 7.25 -24.46 4.24
N LEU A 243 6.42 -23.65 4.87
CA LEU A 243 6.77 -22.93 6.08
C LEU A 243 6.31 -23.75 7.29
N GLN A 244 7.17 -23.85 8.29
CA GLN A 244 6.85 -24.47 9.59
C GLN A 244 7.32 -23.52 10.69
N GLY A 245 6.44 -23.21 11.65
CA GLY A 245 6.78 -22.34 12.77
C GLY A 245 6.73 -20.85 12.45
N GLU A 246 6.10 -20.43 11.34
CA GLU A 246 5.95 -19.01 11.01
C GLU A 246 5.22 -18.21 12.09
N GLU A 247 4.35 -18.88 12.86
CA GLU A 247 3.62 -18.32 14.00
C GLU A 247 4.53 -17.92 15.17
N ARG A 248 5.77 -18.41 15.19
CA ARG A 248 6.78 -18.08 16.21
C ARG A 248 7.49 -16.75 15.92
N ILE A 249 7.38 -16.25 14.69
CA ILE A 249 7.93 -14.92 14.35
C ILE A 249 7.00 -13.86 14.92
N PRO A 250 7.44 -13.01 15.87
CA PRO A 250 6.56 -12.05 16.52
C PRO A 250 6.08 -11.01 15.53
N VAL A 251 4.76 -10.77 15.52
CA VAL A 251 4.12 -9.76 14.66
C VAL A 251 4.47 -8.33 15.09
N GLN A 252 4.83 -8.14 16.37
CA GLN A 252 5.18 -6.83 16.97
C GLN A 252 6.33 -6.98 17.96
N GLY A 253 7.00 -5.87 18.24
CA GLY A 253 8.10 -5.80 19.18
C GLY A 253 9.46 -6.22 18.59
N PRO A 254 10.57 -5.94 19.30
CA PRO A 254 11.91 -6.26 18.84
C PRO A 254 12.14 -7.76 18.76
N ALA A 255 12.77 -8.21 17.69
CA ALA A 255 13.22 -9.60 17.59
C ALA A 255 14.40 -9.72 16.64
N ILE A 256 15.22 -10.75 16.86
CA ILE A 256 16.31 -11.13 15.96
C ILE A 256 15.98 -12.47 15.31
N LEU A 257 15.98 -12.50 14.00
CA LEU A 257 15.90 -13.72 13.20
C LEU A 257 17.31 -14.14 12.81
N ALA A 258 17.85 -15.10 13.51
CA ALA A 258 19.18 -15.66 13.28
C ALA A 258 19.05 -16.96 12.47
N CYS A 259 19.60 -17.00 11.26
CA CYS A 259 19.44 -18.11 10.33
C CYS A 259 20.80 -18.55 9.78
N ASN A 260 20.91 -19.81 9.39
CA ASN A 260 22.04 -20.30 8.58
C ASN A 260 21.98 -19.68 7.17
N HIS A 261 23.13 -19.66 6.48
CA HIS A 261 23.28 -18.98 5.19
C HIS A 261 23.86 -19.89 4.13
N VAL A 262 22.99 -20.46 3.30
CA VAL A 262 23.37 -21.41 2.25
C VAL A 262 23.23 -20.85 0.83
N SER A 263 22.46 -19.76 0.66
CA SER A 263 22.18 -19.21 -0.67
C SER A 263 21.95 -17.69 -0.63
N TYR A 264 22.27 -16.99 -1.72
CA TYR A 264 21.97 -15.57 -1.89
C TYR A 264 20.46 -15.26 -1.84
N VAL A 265 19.59 -16.24 -2.08
CA VAL A 265 18.14 -16.05 -2.01
C VAL A 265 17.56 -16.20 -0.60
N ASP A 266 18.34 -16.62 0.40
CA ASP A 266 17.84 -16.86 1.75
C ASP A 266 17.16 -15.64 2.35
N ALA A 267 17.74 -14.45 2.18
CA ALA A 267 17.13 -13.21 2.67
C ALA A 267 15.76 -12.94 2.02
N VAL A 268 15.60 -13.28 0.74
CA VAL A 268 14.32 -13.12 0.01
C VAL A 268 13.29 -14.14 0.49
N LEU A 269 13.72 -15.40 0.71
CA LEU A 269 12.86 -16.46 1.23
C LEU A 269 12.40 -16.15 2.67
N LEU A 270 13.30 -15.65 3.51
CA LEU A 270 12.98 -15.24 4.89
C LEU A 270 12.04 -14.02 4.90
N MET A 271 12.28 -13.04 4.02
CA MET A 271 11.40 -11.88 3.87
C MET A 271 10.00 -12.31 3.42
N ALA A 272 9.89 -13.28 2.51
CA ALA A 272 8.62 -13.84 2.06
C ALA A 272 7.90 -14.68 3.14
N ALA A 273 8.65 -15.30 4.03
CA ALA A 273 8.12 -16.12 5.14
C ALA A 273 7.67 -15.25 6.34
N SER A 274 8.22 -14.04 6.49
CA SER A 274 7.95 -13.20 7.65
C SER A 274 6.61 -12.46 7.54
N PRO A 275 5.83 -12.33 8.63
CA PRO A 275 4.61 -11.52 8.66
C PRO A 275 4.87 -10.01 8.57
N ARG A 276 6.12 -9.56 8.75
CA ARG A 276 6.53 -8.14 8.69
C ARG A 276 7.92 -8.00 8.05
N PRO A 277 8.30 -6.79 7.60
CA PRO A 277 9.61 -6.55 7.02
C PRO A 277 10.75 -6.94 7.95
N ILE A 278 11.83 -7.45 7.37
CA ILE A 278 13.05 -7.81 8.08
C ILE A 278 14.14 -6.84 7.60
N ARG A 279 14.85 -6.20 8.54
CA ARG A 279 16.05 -5.43 8.22
C ARG A 279 17.26 -6.33 8.34
N PHE A 280 17.88 -6.67 7.21
CA PHE A 280 19.04 -7.57 7.18
C PHE A 280 20.35 -6.82 7.30
N LEU A 281 21.32 -7.41 8.07
CA LEU A 281 22.73 -7.05 7.93
C LEU A 281 23.27 -7.75 6.69
N MET A 282 23.86 -6.98 5.77
CA MET A 282 24.37 -7.48 4.49
C MET A 282 25.73 -6.90 4.18
N ASP A 283 26.58 -7.67 3.46
CA ASP A 283 27.90 -7.21 3.03
C ASP A 283 27.78 -5.88 2.25
N HIS A 284 28.57 -4.88 2.64
CA HIS A 284 28.59 -3.55 2.03
C HIS A 284 28.86 -3.56 0.52
N ARG A 285 29.56 -4.59 0.00
CA ARG A 285 29.88 -4.75 -1.41
C ARG A 285 28.66 -4.95 -2.28
N ILE A 286 27.60 -5.58 -1.74
CA ILE A 286 26.32 -5.81 -2.45
C ILE A 286 25.64 -4.49 -2.75
N PHE A 287 25.80 -3.48 -1.88
CA PHE A 287 25.22 -2.15 -2.08
C PHE A 287 25.88 -1.34 -3.21
N ARG A 288 27.04 -1.80 -3.71
CA ARG A 288 27.72 -1.19 -4.88
C ARG A 288 27.20 -1.73 -6.22
N VAL A 289 26.48 -2.86 -6.20
CA VAL A 289 25.91 -3.45 -7.42
C VAL A 289 24.71 -2.58 -7.86
N PRO A 290 24.71 -2.08 -9.10
CA PRO A 290 23.56 -1.33 -9.64
C PRO A 290 22.25 -2.12 -9.48
N VAL A 291 21.13 -1.45 -9.31
CA VAL A 291 19.80 -2.03 -9.07
C VAL A 291 19.71 -2.77 -7.72
N LEU A 292 20.56 -3.75 -7.42
CA LEU A 292 20.53 -4.48 -6.13
C LEU A 292 20.82 -3.54 -4.95
N GLY A 293 21.84 -2.70 -5.07
CA GLY A 293 22.18 -1.73 -4.03
C GLY A 293 21.06 -0.72 -3.77
N TRP A 294 20.36 -0.30 -4.82
CA TRP A 294 19.16 0.53 -4.67
C TRP A 294 18.03 -0.23 -3.98
N LEU A 295 17.76 -1.47 -4.39
CA LEU A 295 16.71 -2.33 -3.83
C LEU A 295 16.95 -2.60 -2.34
N PHE A 296 18.20 -2.92 -1.93
CA PHE A 296 18.52 -3.17 -0.52
C PHE A 296 18.46 -1.92 0.34
N ARG A 297 18.78 -0.73 -0.22
CA ARG A 297 18.53 0.53 0.49
C ARG A 297 17.03 0.78 0.71
N LEU A 298 16.18 0.50 -0.29
CA LEU A 298 14.73 0.56 -0.15
C LEU A 298 14.21 -0.44 0.89
N ALA A 299 14.79 -1.63 0.95
CA ALA A 299 14.48 -2.63 1.98
C ALA A 299 15.04 -2.25 3.37
N LYS A 300 15.71 -1.11 3.50
CA LYS A 300 16.37 -0.64 4.72
C LYS A 300 17.37 -1.65 5.29
N ALA A 301 18.03 -2.43 4.41
CA ALA A 301 19.11 -3.31 4.81
C ALA A 301 20.32 -2.51 5.30
N ILE A 302 21.04 -3.07 6.25
CA ILE A 302 22.17 -2.42 6.94
C ILE A 302 23.48 -2.92 6.31
N PRO A 303 24.26 -2.05 5.64
CA PRO A 303 25.56 -2.47 5.12
C PRO A 303 26.56 -2.70 6.27
N VAL A 304 27.21 -3.85 6.25
CA VAL A 304 28.27 -4.18 7.22
C VAL A 304 29.56 -4.46 6.49
N SER A 305 30.66 -3.87 6.96
CA SER A 305 32.02 -4.15 6.52
C SER A 305 32.72 -5.04 7.54
N PRO A 306 33.66 -5.90 7.12
CA PRO A 306 34.53 -6.61 8.05
C PRO A 306 35.30 -5.62 8.95
N GLN A 307 35.41 -5.90 10.26
CA GLN A 307 36.06 -5.01 11.22
C GLN A 307 37.52 -4.69 10.83
N LYS A 308 38.19 -5.61 10.12
CA LYS A 308 39.59 -5.43 9.65
C LYS A 308 39.68 -4.48 8.45
N GLU A 309 38.64 -4.37 7.63
CA GLU A 309 38.62 -3.50 6.44
C GLU A 309 38.18 -2.07 6.81
N ASP A 310 37.13 -1.93 7.59
CA ASP A 310 36.59 -0.62 8.03
C ASP A 310 36.00 -0.76 9.43
N PRO A 311 36.77 -0.49 10.49
CA PRO A 311 36.29 -0.56 11.86
C PRO A 311 35.16 0.42 12.16
N ALA A 312 35.16 1.58 11.54
CA ALA A 312 34.12 2.60 11.77
C ALA A 312 32.77 2.17 11.15
N ALA A 313 32.79 1.68 9.91
CA ALA A 313 31.61 1.13 9.26
C ALA A 313 31.08 -0.12 9.98
N TYR A 314 31.95 -0.95 10.53
CA TYR A 314 31.58 -2.10 11.35
C TYR A 314 30.79 -1.65 12.60
N GLU A 315 31.34 -0.70 13.39
CA GLU A 315 30.69 -0.20 14.60
C GLU A 315 29.36 0.51 14.28
N ALA A 316 29.32 1.32 13.21
CA ALA A 316 28.10 1.98 12.75
C ALA A 316 26.99 0.98 12.36
N ALA A 317 27.35 -0.14 11.70
CA ALA A 317 26.39 -1.19 11.34
C ALA A 317 25.80 -1.88 12.58
N PHE A 318 26.60 -2.11 13.62
CA PHE A 318 26.14 -2.73 14.86
C PHE A 318 25.24 -1.77 15.66
N GLU A 319 25.57 -0.47 15.68
CA GLU A 319 24.71 0.54 16.30
C GLU A 319 23.38 0.67 15.55
N ALA A 320 23.40 0.69 14.20
CA ALA A 320 22.19 0.69 13.39
C ALA A 320 21.34 -0.57 13.64
N ALA A 321 21.95 -1.74 13.80
CA ALA A 321 21.24 -2.96 14.14
C ALA A 321 20.59 -2.92 15.53
N ALA A 322 21.29 -2.38 16.52
CA ALA A 322 20.72 -2.15 17.84
C ALA A 322 19.55 -1.14 17.81
N GLN A 323 19.68 -0.10 17.00
CA GLN A 323 18.61 0.88 16.81
C GLN A 323 17.34 0.24 16.22
N VAL A 324 17.47 -0.68 15.28
CA VAL A 324 16.33 -1.47 14.73
C VAL A 324 15.55 -2.16 15.84
N LEU A 325 16.25 -2.77 16.80
CA LEU A 325 15.61 -3.43 17.93
C LEU A 325 14.95 -2.43 18.89
N ARG A 326 15.60 -1.29 19.17
CA ARG A 326 14.99 -0.22 19.99
C ARG A 326 13.73 0.36 19.36
N GLU A 327 13.66 0.39 18.02
CA GLU A 327 12.47 0.80 17.26
C GLU A 327 11.36 -0.25 17.27
N GLY A 328 11.62 -1.45 17.80
CA GLY A 328 10.66 -2.55 17.86
C GLY A 328 10.55 -3.32 16.54
N ASP A 329 11.53 -3.18 15.64
CA ASP A 329 11.55 -3.85 14.35
C ASP A 329 12.23 -5.22 14.40
N LEU A 330 12.12 -5.98 13.29
CA LEU A 330 12.70 -7.31 13.13
C LEU A 330 14.05 -7.21 12.42
N LEU A 331 15.11 -7.69 13.10
CA LEU A 331 16.45 -7.76 12.55
C LEU A 331 16.73 -9.15 12.02
N GLY A 332 17.20 -9.26 10.78
CA GLY A 332 17.69 -10.49 10.17
C GLY A 332 19.21 -10.54 10.19
N ILE A 333 19.77 -11.63 10.66
CA ILE A 333 21.22 -11.82 10.69
C ILE A 333 21.57 -13.25 10.31
N PHE A 334 22.66 -13.41 9.55
CA PHE A 334 23.30 -14.68 9.28
C PHE A 334 24.57 -14.77 10.15
N PRO A 335 24.49 -15.42 11.33
CA PRO A 335 25.55 -15.35 12.32
C PRO A 335 26.83 -16.07 11.88
N GLU A 336 26.78 -16.91 10.86
CA GLU A 336 27.93 -17.51 10.19
C GLU A 336 28.84 -16.47 9.53
N GLY A 337 28.26 -15.34 9.13
CA GLY A 337 28.99 -14.21 8.52
C GLY A 337 29.50 -14.48 7.10
N GLY A 338 28.89 -15.42 6.39
CA GLY A 338 29.17 -15.77 5.00
C GLY A 338 28.32 -16.96 4.56
N LEU A 339 28.31 -17.24 3.26
CA LEU A 339 27.67 -18.43 2.69
C LEU A 339 28.47 -19.69 3.07
N THR A 340 27.73 -20.75 3.41
CA THR A 340 28.34 -22.07 3.60
C THR A 340 28.53 -22.75 2.25
N PRO A 341 29.76 -23.26 1.95
CA PRO A 341 30.03 -23.85 0.64
C PRO A 341 29.39 -25.22 0.43
N ASP A 342 29.18 -25.98 1.50
CA ASP A 342 28.76 -27.38 1.50
C ASP A 342 27.36 -27.61 2.16
N GLY A 343 26.68 -26.54 2.57
CA GLY A 343 25.40 -26.61 3.24
C GLY A 343 25.49 -26.99 4.73
N THR A 344 26.69 -27.18 5.29
CA THR A 344 26.85 -27.47 6.72
C THR A 344 26.80 -26.19 7.55
N LEU A 345 26.24 -26.28 8.76
CA LEU A 345 26.17 -25.17 9.69
C LEU A 345 27.60 -24.75 10.14
N GLN A 346 27.94 -23.49 9.91
CA GLN A 346 29.21 -22.93 10.32
C GLN A 346 29.18 -22.36 11.75
N PRO A 347 30.31 -22.24 12.45
CA PRO A 347 30.36 -21.64 13.77
C PRO A 347 29.78 -20.21 13.79
N PHE A 348 28.91 -19.92 14.73
CA PHE A 348 28.31 -18.59 14.88
C PHE A 348 29.32 -17.60 15.45
N LYS A 349 29.42 -16.45 14.80
CA LYS A 349 30.21 -15.32 15.27
C LYS A 349 29.50 -14.58 16.40
N PRO A 350 30.23 -13.96 17.34
CA PRO A 350 29.63 -13.29 18.50
C PRO A 350 28.89 -11.98 18.20
N GLY A 351 28.68 -11.66 16.92
CA GLY A 351 28.01 -10.43 16.50
C GLY A 351 26.61 -10.25 17.05
N VAL A 352 25.84 -11.36 17.16
CA VAL A 352 24.47 -11.29 17.72
C VAL A 352 24.49 -10.81 19.17
N LEU A 353 25.42 -11.31 20.00
CA LEU A 353 25.55 -10.89 21.39
C LEU A 353 25.86 -9.39 21.51
N LYS A 354 26.81 -8.90 20.71
CA LYS A 354 27.15 -7.47 20.68
C LYS A 354 25.97 -6.57 20.31
N ILE A 355 25.06 -7.03 19.44
CA ILE A 355 23.85 -6.27 19.08
C ILE A 355 22.87 -6.25 20.25
N VAL A 356 22.65 -7.39 20.90
CA VAL A 356 21.73 -7.49 22.04
C VAL A 356 22.22 -6.64 23.22
N GLU A 357 23.53 -6.62 23.49
CA GLU A 357 24.13 -5.79 24.55
C GLU A 357 23.94 -4.27 24.34
N ARG A 358 23.74 -3.85 23.08
CA ARG A 358 23.57 -2.44 22.71
C ARG A 358 22.10 -2.01 22.58
N ALA A 359 21.19 -2.99 22.45
CA ALA A 359 19.75 -2.75 22.24
C ALA A 359 19.03 -2.42 23.55
#